data_7dad605c243ba827897f1be43c08ad9f
#
_entry.id   7dad605c243ba827897f1be43c08ad9f
#
_cell.length_a   1.000
_cell.length_b   1.000
_cell.length_c   1.000
_cell.angle_alpha   90.00
_cell.angle_beta   90.00
_cell.angle_gamma   90.00
#
_symmetry.space_group_name_H-M   'P 1'
#
loop_
_entity.id
_entity.type
_entity.pdbx_description
1 polymer ?
#
loop_
_entity_poly.entity_id
_entity_poly.type
_entity_poly.pdbx_seq_one_letter_code
_entity_poly.pdbx_strand_id
1 'polypeptide(L)'
;MLEIAKIVELAKEHATPMYLFDLDELQSRVQAMKEILGEDIQLCYAMKANPFLVDSMKQAVHKFEVCSPGEFAICEREQVAMADIVLSGVNKEKADILHVMKDCGGVGVYTIESRTQLELLQTCAKETNLTIRALIRVTSGNQFGVDESELEDIIANRTQYPNIDFYGIQCYTGTQKKKMKQIEEELTHLDGLCDSLKEKYDWTAKEFEYGPGLLVSYFGEEALNDGFDELKEFAALLAPIRGKYEITLEMGRFIAASCGVFVSSVADLKTNKEQNYCIIDGGINHINYYGQTMAMKIPAYTYVKADGSITAGFDMAARRKLAETGATEKWTICGSLCTVGDVIVKNLPVVKPEIGDLILFYNIGAYSVTEGIYLFLSRRMPKIVAYSKKEKAVVYRDVLASDTINSRMSLVRK
;
A
#
# COMPACT_ATOMS: atom_id res chain seq x y z
N MET A 1 -16.21 -5.26 5.59
CA MET A 1 -15.60 -4.59 6.77
C MET A 1 -16.19 -5.20 8.06
N LEU A 2 -15.38 -5.42 9.08
CA LEU A 2 -15.78 -5.98 10.38
C LEU A 2 -16.85 -5.12 11.07
N GLU A 3 -17.77 -5.79 11.77
CA GLU A 3 -18.75 -5.12 12.63
C GLU A 3 -18.05 -4.40 13.79
N ILE A 4 -18.53 -3.20 14.14
CA ILE A 4 -17.94 -2.37 15.21
C ILE A 4 -17.87 -3.15 16.53
N ALA A 5 -18.91 -3.89 16.88
CA ALA A 5 -18.94 -4.71 18.08
C ALA A 5 -17.76 -5.72 18.13
N LYS A 6 -17.40 -6.30 16.99
CA LYS A 6 -16.26 -7.22 16.90
C LYS A 6 -14.92 -6.48 17.02
N ILE A 7 -14.80 -5.30 16.44
CA ILE A 7 -13.60 -4.46 16.61
C ILE A 7 -13.40 -4.09 18.08
N VAL A 8 -14.46 -3.73 18.78
CA VAL A 8 -14.43 -3.39 20.22
C VAL A 8 -14.06 -4.60 21.08
N GLU A 9 -14.59 -5.78 20.76
CA GLU A 9 -14.21 -7.04 21.43
C GLU A 9 -12.70 -7.29 21.28
N LEU A 10 -12.17 -7.21 20.05
CA LEU A 10 -10.75 -7.41 19.77
C LEU A 10 -9.87 -6.35 20.43
N ALA A 11 -10.33 -5.09 20.51
CA ALA A 11 -9.60 -4.04 21.21
C ALA A 11 -9.49 -4.30 22.72
N LYS A 12 -10.54 -4.88 23.33
CA LYS A 12 -10.51 -5.31 24.75
C LYS A 12 -9.56 -6.48 24.98
N GLU A 13 -9.50 -7.43 24.04
CA GLU A 13 -8.65 -8.62 24.12
C GLU A 13 -7.16 -8.28 23.89
N HIS A 14 -6.87 -7.46 22.89
CA HIS A 14 -5.50 -7.23 22.43
C HIS A 14 -4.88 -5.93 22.91
N ALA A 15 -5.66 -5.05 23.54
CA ALA A 15 -5.32 -3.69 23.96
C ALA A 15 -5.03 -2.73 22.78
N THR A 16 -5.07 -1.43 23.08
CA THR A 16 -4.76 -0.34 22.13
C THR A 16 -3.39 0.29 22.46
N PRO A 17 -2.75 1.02 21.53
CA PRO A 17 -3.13 1.17 20.13
C PRO A 17 -2.83 -0.11 19.34
N MET A 18 -3.66 -0.42 18.34
CA MET A 18 -3.44 -1.58 17.45
C MET A 18 -3.89 -1.33 16.02
N TYR A 19 -3.24 -2.02 15.06
CA TYR A 19 -3.76 -2.21 13.72
C TYR A 19 -4.59 -3.48 13.69
N LEU A 20 -5.73 -3.42 13.04
CA LEU A 20 -6.59 -4.56 12.78
C LEU A 20 -6.82 -4.68 11.27
N PHE A 21 -6.46 -5.83 10.69
CA PHE A 21 -6.69 -6.13 9.28
C PHE A 21 -7.80 -7.16 9.13
N ASP A 22 -8.85 -6.78 8.41
CA ASP A 22 -9.98 -7.65 8.03
C ASP A 22 -9.62 -8.41 6.76
N LEU A 23 -9.24 -9.67 6.92
CA LEU A 23 -8.82 -10.52 5.80
C LEU A 23 -10.00 -10.96 4.92
N ASP A 24 -11.21 -11.08 5.47
CA ASP A 24 -12.40 -11.39 4.67
C ASP A 24 -12.75 -10.21 3.75
N GLU A 25 -12.63 -8.98 4.23
CA GLU A 25 -12.78 -7.77 3.41
C GLU A 25 -11.74 -7.73 2.29
N LEU A 26 -10.46 -8.00 2.62
CA LEU A 26 -9.37 -8.04 1.65
C LEU A 26 -9.64 -9.05 0.53
N GLN A 27 -10.01 -10.28 0.90
CA GLN A 27 -10.30 -11.35 -0.07
C GLN A 27 -11.50 -11.00 -0.95
N SER A 28 -12.58 -10.50 -0.33
CA SER A 28 -13.79 -10.12 -1.05
C SER A 28 -13.52 -8.99 -2.05
N ARG A 29 -12.68 -8.02 -1.66
CA ARG A 29 -12.29 -6.92 -2.52
C ARG A 29 -11.49 -7.38 -3.73
N VAL A 30 -10.48 -8.22 -3.52
CA VAL A 30 -9.66 -8.76 -4.63
C VAL A 30 -10.51 -9.60 -5.57
N GLN A 31 -11.44 -10.39 -5.04
CA GLN A 31 -12.35 -11.18 -5.85
C GLN A 31 -13.24 -10.28 -6.73
N ALA A 32 -13.86 -9.25 -6.15
CA ALA A 32 -14.66 -8.28 -6.89
C ALA A 32 -13.83 -7.54 -7.96
N MET A 33 -12.57 -7.21 -7.67
CA MET A 33 -11.66 -6.61 -8.65
C MET A 33 -11.41 -7.55 -9.83
N LYS A 34 -11.17 -8.84 -9.59
CA LYS A 34 -11.00 -9.84 -10.65
C LYS A 34 -12.25 -9.98 -11.53
N GLU A 35 -13.43 -9.99 -10.91
CA GLU A 35 -14.70 -10.06 -11.64
C GLU A 35 -14.92 -8.84 -12.55
N ILE A 36 -14.54 -7.64 -12.09
CA ILE A 36 -14.65 -6.41 -12.89
C ILE A 36 -13.60 -6.38 -14.01
N LEU A 37 -12.36 -6.77 -13.72
CA LEU A 37 -11.26 -6.69 -14.66
C LEU A 37 -11.27 -7.82 -15.71
N GLY A 38 -11.79 -9.00 -15.35
CA GLY A 38 -11.77 -10.19 -16.19
C GLY A 38 -10.54 -11.08 -15.95
N GLU A 39 -10.63 -12.35 -16.36
CA GLU A 39 -9.61 -13.38 -16.09
C GLU A 39 -8.32 -13.20 -16.91
N ASP A 40 -8.36 -12.41 -17.99
CA ASP A 40 -7.22 -12.11 -18.85
C ASP A 40 -6.29 -11.03 -18.26
N ILE A 41 -6.67 -10.41 -17.13
CA ILE A 41 -5.88 -9.39 -16.44
C ILE A 41 -5.22 -9.98 -15.20
N GLN A 42 -3.92 -9.83 -15.11
CA GLN A 42 -3.16 -10.25 -13.94
C GLN A 42 -3.09 -9.12 -12.91
N LEU A 43 -3.35 -9.43 -11.63
CA LEU A 43 -3.14 -8.50 -10.52
C LEU A 43 -1.76 -8.74 -9.91
N CYS A 44 -0.96 -7.69 -9.82
CA CYS A 44 0.31 -7.64 -9.11
C CYS A 44 0.13 -6.81 -7.83
N TYR A 45 0.33 -7.42 -6.66
CA TYR A 45 0.25 -6.71 -5.39
C TYR A 45 1.55 -5.98 -5.10
N ALA A 46 1.52 -4.64 -5.10
CA ALA A 46 2.62 -3.81 -4.66
C ALA A 46 2.75 -3.89 -3.14
N MET A 47 3.56 -4.85 -2.64
CA MET A 47 3.60 -5.22 -1.22
C MET A 47 4.13 -4.13 -0.30
N LYS A 48 4.80 -3.11 -0.85
CA LYS A 48 5.18 -1.88 -0.12
C LYS A 48 3.99 -1.20 0.55
N ALA A 49 2.78 -1.39 0.05
CA ALA A 49 1.56 -0.87 0.66
C ALA A 49 1.28 -1.49 2.02
N ASN A 50 1.46 -2.80 2.17
CA ASN A 50 1.38 -3.49 3.45
C ASN A 50 1.97 -4.91 3.36
N PRO A 51 3.20 -5.13 3.78
CA PRO A 51 3.87 -6.42 3.69
C PRO A 51 3.27 -7.50 4.61
N PHE A 52 2.51 -7.12 5.64
CA PHE A 52 1.83 -8.07 6.53
C PHE A 52 0.70 -8.85 5.84
N LEU A 53 0.25 -8.41 4.68
CA LEU A 53 -0.83 -9.06 3.93
C LEU A 53 -0.33 -10.09 2.91
N VAL A 54 0.98 -10.24 2.73
CA VAL A 54 1.58 -11.11 1.69
C VAL A 54 1.07 -12.54 1.78
N ASP A 55 1.10 -13.15 2.96
CA ASP A 55 0.62 -14.53 3.15
C ASP A 55 -0.86 -14.69 2.74
N SER A 56 -1.72 -13.77 3.17
CA SER A 56 -3.14 -13.77 2.85
C SER A 56 -3.43 -13.52 1.37
N MET A 57 -2.48 -12.96 0.63
CA MET A 57 -2.63 -12.59 -0.78
C MET A 57 -2.09 -13.65 -1.76
N LYS A 58 -1.31 -14.64 -1.30
CA LYS A 58 -0.62 -15.62 -2.18
C LYS A 58 -1.53 -16.35 -3.17
N GLN A 59 -2.77 -16.61 -2.79
CA GLN A 59 -3.74 -17.25 -3.67
C GLN A 59 -4.75 -16.27 -4.28
N ALA A 60 -4.72 -15.03 -3.83
CA ALA A 60 -5.67 -14.01 -4.25
C ALA A 60 -5.17 -13.20 -5.44
N VAL A 61 -3.87 -12.94 -5.54
CA VAL A 61 -3.24 -12.21 -6.66
C VAL A 61 -2.36 -13.12 -7.51
N HIS A 62 -1.93 -12.64 -8.66
CA HIS A 62 -1.08 -13.41 -9.58
C HIS A 62 0.40 -13.15 -9.34
N LYS A 63 0.75 -11.92 -8.96
CA LYS A 63 2.14 -11.50 -8.78
C LYS A 63 2.30 -10.58 -7.58
N PHE A 64 3.56 -10.45 -7.11
CA PHE A 64 3.98 -9.52 -6.05
C PHE A 64 5.10 -8.63 -6.57
N GLU A 65 4.91 -7.29 -6.52
CA GLU A 65 5.97 -6.35 -6.77
C GLU A 65 6.80 -6.17 -5.50
N VAL A 66 8.12 -6.40 -5.63
CA VAL A 66 9.14 -6.36 -4.59
C VAL A 66 10.17 -5.29 -4.94
N CYS A 67 10.36 -4.31 -4.07
CA CYS A 67 11.19 -3.14 -4.34
C CYS A 67 12.48 -3.07 -3.50
N SER A 68 12.70 -4.04 -2.60
CA SER A 68 13.87 -4.05 -1.73
C SER A 68 14.27 -5.48 -1.31
N PRO A 69 15.54 -5.69 -0.89
CA PRO A 69 15.97 -6.99 -0.35
C PRO A 69 15.15 -7.43 0.87
N GLY A 70 14.73 -6.47 1.71
CA GLY A 70 13.88 -6.76 2.88
C GLY A 70 12.50 -7.28 2.49
N GLU A 71 11.87 -6.71 1.46
CA GLU A 71 10.62 -7.22 0.91
C GLU A 71 10.80 -8.59 0.26
N PHE A 72 11.90 -8.82 -0.43
CA PHE A 72 12.24 -10.13 -0.98
C PHE A 72 12.36 -11.19 0.12
N ALA A 73 13.07 -10.88 1.21
CA ALA A 73 13.21 -11.77 2.36
C ALA A 73 11.86 -12.05 3.06
N ILE A 74 10.89 -11.14 2.99
CA ILE A 74 9.51 -11.41 3.43
C ILE A 74 8.86 -12.43 2.51
N CYS A 75 8.96 -12.28 1.19
CA CYS A 75 8.43 -13.24 0.23
C CYS A 75 9.04 -14.64 0.40
N GLU A 76 10.34 -14.74 0.68
CA GLU A 76 10.99 -16.02 0.98
C GLU A 76 10.39 -16.67 2.24
N ARG A 77 10.26 -15.91 3.35
CA ARG A 77 9.67 -16.44 4.60
C ARG A 77 8.22 -16.87 4.45
N GLU A 78 7.45 -16.11 3.69
CA GLU A 78 6.05 -16.40 3.41
C GLU A 78 5.89 -17.45 2.29
N GLN A 79 7.00 -17.95 1.72
CA GLN A 79 7.00 -18.98 0.68
C GLN A 79 6.18 -18.57 -0.56
N VAL A 80 6.32 -17.33 -0.98
CA VAL A 80 5.80 -16.86 -2.26
C VAL A 80 6.55 -17.58 -3.38
N ALA A 81 5.82 -18.09 -4.38
CA ALA A 81 6.47 -18.75 -5.51
C ALA A 81 7.36 -17.74 -6.27
N MET A 82 8.62 -18.10 -6.52
CA MET A 82 9.57 -17.19 -7.19
C MET A 82 9.07 -16.73 -8.56
N ALA A 83 8.31 -17.57 -9.26
CA ALA A 83 7.70 -17.24 -10.54
C ALA A 83 6.67 -16.11 -10.45
N ASP A 84 6.09 -15.88 -9.26
CA ASP A 84 5.06 -14.86 -9.03
C ASP A 84 5.65 -13.53 -8.56
N ILE A 85 6.97 -13.39 -8.50
CA ILE A 85 7.66 -12.18 -8.06
C ILE A 85 8.07 -11.32 -9.26
N VAL A 86 7.73 -10.03 -9.19
CA VAL A 86 8.28 -8.95 -10.03
C VAL A 86 9.32 -8.21 -9.20
N LEU A 87 10.60 -8.37 -9.52
CA LEU A 87 11.70 -7.72 -8.80
C LEU A 87 11.96 -6.33 -9.37
N SER A 88 11.38 -5.35 -8.72
CA SER A 88 11.47 -3.92 -9.03
C SER A 88 12.52 -3.20 -8.18
N GLY A 89 12.39 -1.90 -8.05
CA GLY A 89 13.18 -1.04 -7.19
C GLY A 89 14.35 -0.34 -7.87
N VAL A 90 14.53 0.93 -7.48
CA VAL A 90 15.52 1.84 -8.07
C VAL A 90 16.96 1.53 -7.65
N ASN A 91 17.15 0.86 -6.53
CA ASN A 91 18.46 0.44 -6.05
C ASN A 91 18.56 -1.09 -6.04
N LYS A 92 19.32 -1.63 -6.98
CA LYS A 92 19.61 -3.06 -7.07
C LYS A 92 21.10 -3.27 -6.76
N GLU A 93 21.40 -4.04 -5.71
CA GLU A 93 22.76 -4.37 -5.33
C GLU A 93 23.16 -5.73 -5.90
N LYS A 94 24.42 -5.85 -6.35
CA LYS A 94 24.91 -7.10 -6.98
C LYS A 94 24.74 -8.32 -6.08
N ALA A 95 24.99 -8.16 -4.78
CA ALA A 95 24.91 -9.28 -3.82
C ALA A 95 23.46 -9.82 -3.73
N ASP A 96 22.47 -8.91 -3.68
CA ASP A 96 21.06 -9.28 -3.59
C ASP A 96 20.56 -9.93 -4.89
N ILE A 97 20.95 -9.38 -6.04
CA ILE A 97 20.61 -9.96 -7.34
C ILE A 97 21.23 -11.35 -7.52
N LEU A 98 22.47 -11.54 -7.07
CA LEU A 98 23.11 -12.85 -7.10
C LEU A 98 22.43 -13.84 -6.15
N HIS A 99 22.00 -13.41 -4.95
CA HIS A 99 21.18 -14.25 -4.06
C HIS A 99 19.90 -14.71 -4.77
N VAL A 100 19.15 -13.80 -5.35
CA VAL A 100 17.91 -14.11 -6.09
C VAL A 100 18.16 -15.09 -7.23
N MET A 101 19.22 -14.88 -8.04
CA MET A 101 19.47 -15.68 -9.22
C MET A 101 20.13 -17.03 -8.89
N LYS A 102 21.10 -17.05 -7.95
CA LYS A 102 21.92 -18.22 -7.66
C LYS A 102 21.26 -19.14 -6.64
N ASP A 103 20.74 -18.56 -5.55
CA ASP A 103 20.24 -19.33 -4.42
C ASP A 103 18.76 -19.67 -4.58
N CYS A 104 17.98 -18.79 -5.25
CA CYS A 104 16.54 -18.99 -5.47
C CYS A 104 16.20 -19.42 -6.91
N GLY A 105 17.16 -19.46 -7.83
CA GLY A 105 16.94 -19.84 -9.24
C GLY A 105 16.33 -18.75 -10.12
N GLY A 106 16.27 -17.50 -9.63
CA GLY A 106 15.66 -16.35 -10.30
C GLY A 106 14.20 -16.14 -9.91
N VAL A 107 13.61 -15.07 -10.42
CA VAL A 107 12.20 -14.70 -10.22
C VAL A 107 11.47 -14.60 -11.53
N GLY A 108 10.14 -14.44 -11.49
CA GLY A 108 9.28 -14.39 -12.68
C GLY A 108 9.66 -13.27 -13.64
N VAL A 109 9.86 -12.05 -13.10
CA VAL A 109 10.15 -10.85 -13.91
C VAL A 109 11.09 -9.92 -13.14
N TYR A 110 11.99 -9.25 -13.86
CA TYR A 110 12.84 -8.17 -13.34
C TYR A 110 12.48 -6.85 -14.03
N THR A 111 12.49 -5.72 -13.31
CA THR A 111 12.36 -4.41 -13.96
C THR A 111 13.74 -3.78 -14.19
N ILE A 112 13.89 -3.10 -15.31
CA ILE A 112 15.05 -2.31 -15.67
C ILE A 112 14.66 -0.84 -15.63
N GLU A 113 15.30 -0.08 -14.74
CA GLU A 113 15.02 1.34 -14.52
C GLU A 113 16.18 2.26 -14.96
N SER A 114 17.28 1.68 -15.44
CA SER A 114 18.45 2.41 -15.95
C SER A 114 19.41 1.49 -16.69
N ARG A 115 20.32 2.09 -17.45
CA ARG A 115 21.42 1.37 -18.11
C ARG A 115 22.31 0.62 -17.11
N THR A 116 22.60 1.24 -15.98
CA THR A 116 23.38 0.61 -14.92
C THR A 116 22.72 -0.67 -14.38
N GLN A 117 21.40 -0.65 -14.22
CA GLN A 117 20.66 -1.85 -13.80
C GLN A 117 20.65 -2.93 -14.90
N LEU A 118 20.50 -2.53 -16.17
CA LEU A 118 20.60 -3.47 -17.30
C LEU A 118 21.94 -4.19 -17.31
N GLU A 119 23.05 -3.47 -17.20
CA GLU A 119 24.41 -4.05 -17.14
C GLU A 119 24.60 -4.96 -15.92
N LEU A 120 24.07 -4.54 -14.77
CA LEU A 120 24.10 -5.35 -13.55
C LEU A 120 23.35 -6.67 -13.73
N LEU A 121 22.14 -6.63 -14.24
CA LEU A 121 21.29 -7.80 -14.44
C LEU A 121 21.91 -8.74 -15.49
N GLN A 122 22.43 -8.21 -16.61
CA GLN A 122 23.15 -8.99 -17.61
C GLN A 122 24.37 -9.69 -17.00
N THR A 123 25.13 -8.96 -16.19
CA THR A 123 26.34 -9.53 -15.53
C THR A 123 25.97 -10.67 -14.58
N CYS A 124 24.98 -10.46 -13.72
CA CYS A 124 24.53 -11.48 -12.76
C CYS A 124 23.90 -12.69 -13.48
N ALA A 125 23.08 -12.46 -14.50
CA ALA A 125 22.46 -13.52 -15.28
C ALA A 125 23.50 -14.38 -16.02
N LYS A 126 24.56 -13.74 -16.54
CA LYS A 126 25.70 -14.44 -17.15
C LYS A 126 26.49 -15.25 -16.11
N GLU A 127 26.79 -14.66 -14.92
CA GLU A 127 27.50 -15.36 -13.83
C GLU A 127 26.74 -16.60 -13.34
N THR A 128 25.41 -16.57 -13.38
CA THR A 128 24.54 -17.66 -12.90
C THR A 128 24.07 -18.59 -14.03
N ASN A 129 24.45 -18.29 -15.27
CA ASN A 129 24.02 -19.02 -16.48
C ASN A 129 22.49 -19.08 -16.64
N LEU A 130 21.79 -18.00 -16.26
CA LEU A 130 20.36 -17.84 -16.42
C LEU A 130 20.05 -16.95 -17.62
N THR A 131 18.85 -17.13 -18.19
CA THR A 131 18.18 -16.12 -19.02
C THR A 131 16.99 -15.64 -18.26
N ILE A 132 16.93 -14.32 -18.01
CA ILE A 132 15.88 -13.70 -17.20
C ILE A 132 14.92 -12.90 -18.04
N ARG A 133 13.63 -12.90 -17.66
CA ARG A 133 12.63 -11.99 -18.24
C ARG A 133 12.75 -10.62 -17.59
N ALA A 134 12.73 -9.59 -18.42
CA ALA A 134 12.79 -8.22 -17.93
C ALA A 134 11.78 -7.32 -18.62
N LEU A 135 11.18 -6.42 -17.83
CA LEU A 135 10.40 -5.30 -18.33
C LEU A 135 11.25 -4.03 -18.23
N ILE A 136 11.20 -3.20 -19.27
CA ILE A 136 11.82 -1.89 -19.20
C ILE A 136 10.80 -0.90 -18.66
N ARG A 137 11.13 -0.24 -17.57
CA ARG A 137 10.27 0.78 -16.98
C ARG A 137 10.40 2.08 -17.73
N VAL A 138 9.28 2.56 -18.28
CA VAL A 138 9.17 3.86 -18.95
C VAL A 138 8.96 4.94 -17.91
N THR A 139 9.76 6.01 -17.97
CA THR A 139 9.67 7.11 -17.01
C THR A 139 8.41 7.96 -17.21
N SER A 140 7.94 8.57 -16.14
CA SER A 140 6.96 9.66 -16.17
C SER A 140 7.58 11.05 -15.94
N GLY A 141 8.90 11.16 -16.15
CA GLY A 141 9.64 12.43 -15.97
C GLY A 141 10.14 12.66 -14.55
N ASN A 142 10.34 11.59 -13.77
CA ASN A 142 10.90 11.62 -12.42
C ASN A 142 12.12 10.69 -12.32
N GLN A 143 12.56 10.35 -11.08
CA GLN A 143 13.74 9.50 -10.85
C GLN A 143 13.55 8.02 -11.22
N PHE A 144 12.40 7.61 -11.70
CA PHE A 144 12.07 6.22 -12.02
C PHE A 144 12.07 5.98 -13.52
N GLY A 145 12.61 4.84 -13.93
CA GLY A 145 12.57 4.37 -15.30
C GLY A 145 13.50 5.13 -16.25
N VAL A 146 13.51 4.70 -17.50
CA VAL A 146 14.27 5.30 -18.61
C VAL A 146 13.35 6.13 -19.51
N ASP A 147 13.88 7.14 -20.18
CA ASP A 147 13.14 7.86 -21.20
C ASP A 147 12.97 7.04 -22.49
N GLU A 148 12.10 7.50 -23.36
CA GLU A 148 11.78 6.77 -24.60
C GLU A 148 12.97 6.62 -25.54
N SER A 149 13.88 7.60 -25.57
CA SER A 149 15.08 7.52 -26.40
C SER A 149 16.05 6.45 -25.89
N GLU A 150 16.17 6.32 -24.58
CA GLU A 150 16.98 5.26 -23.98
C GLU A 150 16.33 3.89 -24.12
N LEU A 151 14.99 3.79 -23.97
CA LEU A 151 14.24 2.57 -24.27
C LEU A 151 14.47 2.13 -25.72
N GLU A 152 14.36 3.05 -26.67
CA GLU A 152 14.59 2.79 -28.09
C GLU A 152 16.01 2.28 -28.35
N ASP A 153 17.03 2.91 -27.75
CA ASP A 153 18.42 2.46 -27.86
C ASP A 153 18.67 1.09 -27.23
N ILE A 154 18.06 0.79 -26.09
CA ILE A 154 18.14 -0.53 -25.44
C ILE A 154 17.55 -1.60 -26.37
N ILE A 155 16.37 -1.37 -26.92
CA ILE A 155 15.70 -2.35 -27.81
C ILE A 155 16.46 -2.51 -29.12
N ALA A 156 16.98 -1.44 -29.72
CA ALA A 156 17.80 -1.48 -30.92
C ALA A 156 19.06 -2.34 -30.71
N ASN A 157 19.67 -2.27 -29.53
CA ASN A 157 20.91 -2.96 -29.18
C ASN A 157 20.70 -4.22 -28.33
N ARG A 158 19.48 -4.75 -28.21
CA ARG A 158 19.12 -5.86 -27.30
C ARG A 158 19.95 -7.14 -27.49
N THR A 159 20.48 -7.37 -28.67
CA THR A 159 21.33 -8.54 -28.96
C THR A 159 22.67 -8.52 -28.20
N GLN A 160 23.08 -7.38 -27.64
CA GLN A 160 24.27 -7.26 -26.80
C GLN A 160 24.04 -7.84 -25.39
N TYR A 161 22.77 -8.13 -25.03
CA TYR A 161 22.36 -8.64 -23.73
C TYR A 161 21.74 -10.05 -23.84
N PRO A 162 22.54 -11.08 -24.18
CA PRO A 162 22.03 -12.41 -24.55
C PRO A 162 21.37 -13.17 -23.37
N ASN A 163 21.56 -12.72 -22.14
CA ASN A 163 20.95 -13.31 -20.96
C ASN A 163 19.68 -12.55 -20.48
N ILE A 164 19.22 -11.54 -21.25
CA ILE A 164 18.00 -10.78 -20.96
C ILE A 164 16.97 -11.05 -22.07
N ASP A 165 15.83 -11.63 -21.68
CA ASP A 165 14.63 -11.64 -22.50
C ASP A 165 13.86 -10.35 -22.22
N PHE A 166 13.96 -9.37 -23.14
CA PHE A 166 13.21 -8.11 -23.06
C PHE A 166 11.73 -8.40 -23.36
N TYR A 167 10.99 -8.72 -22.30
CA TYR A 167 9.67 -9.31 -22.38
C TYR A 167 8.56 -8.28 -22.59
N GLY A 168 8.76 -7.03 -22.17
CA GLY A 168 7.75 -5.98 -22.29
C GLY A 168 8.17 -4.67 -21.63
N ILE A 169 7.18 -3.88 -21.33
CA ILE A 169 7.35 -2.58 -20.64
C ILE A 169 6.59 -2.54 -19.31
N GLN A 170 7.05 -1.68 -18.40
CA GLN A 170 6.36 -1.36 -17.16
C GLN A 170 6.22 0.16 -17.05
N CYS A 171 5.08 0.65 -16.56
CA CYS A 171 4.87 2.07 -16.35
C CYS A 171 4.01 2.34 -15.12
N TYR A 172 4.46 3.31 -14.30
CA TYR A 172 3.70 3.87 -13.19
C TYR A 172 3.95 5.36 -13.10
N THR A 173 2.91 6.17 -13.29
CA THR A 173 3.02 7.63 -13.42
C THR A 173 2.56 8.38 -12.17
N GLY A 174 2.10 7.68 -11.15
CA GLY A 174 1.71 8.29 -9.87
C GLY A 174 0.47 7.66 -9.24
N THR A 175 0.20 8.05 -7.99
CA THR A 175 -0.91 7.56 -7.17
C THR A 175 -2.06 8.54 -7.15
N GLN A 176 -3.25 8.06 -6.72
CA GLN A 176 -4.44 8.89 -6.45
C GLN A 176 -4.93 9.68 -7.67
N LYS A 177 -4.90 9.06 -8.83
CA LYS A 177 -5.41 9.64 -10.08
C LYS A 177 -6.93 9.71 -10.04
N LYS A 178 -7.45 10.91 -10.35
CA LYS A 178 -8.89 11.23 -10.34
C LYS A 178 -9.52 11.28 -11.73
N LYS A 179 -8.69 11.40 -12.77
CA LYS A 179 -9.17 11.64 -14.14
C LYS A 179 -8.87 10.43 -15.02
N MET A 180 -9.90 9.69 -15.40
CA MET A 180 -9.78 8.55 -16.33
C MET A 180 -9.18 8.95 -17.67
N LYS A 181 -9.46 10.17 -18.15
CA LYS A 181 -8.85 10.71 -19.37
C LYS A 181 -7.32 10.71 -19.34
N GLN A 182 -6.72 11.02 -18.18
CA GLN A 182 -5.25 10.96 -18.04
C GLN A 182 -4.75 9.52 -18.21
N ILE A 183 -5.45 8.55 -17.65
CA ILE A 183 -5.11 7.12 -17.77
C ILE A 183 -5.27 6.66 -19.22
N GLU A 184 -6.33 7.08 -19.90
CA GLU A 184 -6.57 6.80 -21.34
C GLU A 184 -5.43 7.34 -22.21
N GLU A 185 -5.01 8.59 -21.99
CA GLU A 185 -3.89 9.21 -22.69
C GLU A 185 -2.57 8.45 -22.47
N GLU A 186 -2.30 8.02 -21.22
CA GLU A 186 -1.12 7.22 -20.88
C GLU A 186 -1.13 5.85 -21.58
N LEU A 187 -2.24 5.12 -21.53
CA LEU A 187 -2.37 3.80 -22.16
C LEU A 187 -2.22 3.90 -23.67
N THR A 188 -2.87 4.90 -24.31
CA THR A 188 -2.77 5.13 -25.75
C THR A 188 -1.34 5.46 -26.16
N HIS A 189 -0.66 6.29 -25.37
CA HIS A 189 0.73 6.68 -25.65
C HIS A 189 1.68 5.48 -25.56
N LEU A 190 1.57 4.68 -24.50
CA LEU A 190 2.42 3.50 -24.29
C LEU A 190 2.16 2.41 -25.33
N ASP A 191 0.91 2.21 -25.74
CA ASP A 191 0.57 1.29 -26.83
C ASP A 191 1.20 1.72 -28.15
N GLY A 192 1.10 3.02 -28.50
CA GLY A 192 1.74 3.59 -29.68
C GLY A 192 3.27 3.48 -29.65
N LEU A 193 3.88 3.62 -28.47
CA LEU A 193 5.31 3.42 -28.27
C LEU A 193 5.72 1.95 -28.59
N CYS A 194 4.98 0.98 -28.09
CA CYS A 194 5.21 -0.43 -28.37
C CYS A 194 5.07 -0.74 -29.88
N ASP A 195 4.07 -0.16 -30.56
CA ASP A 195 3.90 -0.31 -32.00
C ASP A 195 5.07 0.29 -32.78
N SER A 196 5.55 1.47 -32.39
CA SER A 196 6.73 2.11 -33.00
C SER A 196 8.00 1.25 -32.84
N LEU A 197 8.22 0.66 -31.66
CA LEU A 197 9.36 -0.24 -31.41
C LEU A 197 9.27 -1.52 -32.26
N LYS A 198 8.08 -2.05 -32.46
CA LYS A 198 7.85 -3.20 -33.34
C LYS A 198 8.16 -2.87 -34.79
N GLU A 199 7.69 -1.73 -35.29
CA GLU A 199 7.94 -1.31 -36.69
C GLU A 199 9.42 -1.04 -36.94
N LYS A 200 10.12 -0.38 -36.03
CA LYS A 200 11.51 0.03 -36.22
C LYS A 200 12.52 -1.11 -35.99
N TYR A 201 12.27 -1.98 -35.02
CA TYR A 201 13.28 -2.93 -34.51
C TYR A 201 12.84 -4.38 -34.52
N ASP A 202 11.66 -4.70 -35.09
CA ASP A 202 11.09 -6.05 -35.06
C ASP A 202 11.09 -6.65 -33.64
N TRP A 203 10.74 -5.81 -32.65
CA TRP A 203 10.58 -6.22 -31.27
C TRP A 203 9.12 -6.05 -30.84
N THR A 204 8.53 -7.11 -30.30
CA THR A 204 7.16 -7.10 -29.82
C THR A 204 7.14 -7.25 -28.30
N ALA A 205 6.60 -6.26 -27.60
CA ALA A 205 6.29 -6.38 -26.20
C ALA A 205 5.25 -7.48 -26.00
N LYS A 206 5.53 -8.42 -25.11
CA LYS A 206 4.60 -9.49 -24.73
C LYS A 206 3.82 -9.12 -23.50
N GLU A 207 4.45 -8.53 -22.50
CA GLU A 207 3.83 -8.06 -21.26
C GLU A 207 3.75 -6.55 -21.21
N PHE A 208 2.61 -6.05 -20.74
CA PHE A 208 2.34 -4.66 -20.47
C PHE A 208 1.96 -4.54 -19.00
N GLU A 209 2.92 -4.16 -18.15
CA GLU A 209 2.69 -3.94 -16.72
C GLU A 209 2.39 -2.47 -16.46
N TYR A 210 1.25 -2.20 -15.84
CA TYR A 210 0.79 -0.84 -15.63
C TYR A 210 0.25 -0.62 -14.22
N GLY A 211 0.74 0.45 -13.58
CA GLY A 211 0.22 0.93 -12.30
C GLY A 211 -0.81 2.05 -12.51
N PRO A 212 -2.13 1.78 -12.47
CA PRO A 212 -3.16 2.79 -12.75
C PRO A 212 -3.22 3.89 -11.69
N GLY A 213 -2.74 3.63 -10.47
CA GLY A 213 -2.75 4.61 -9.40
C GLY A 213 -4.13 5.10 -9.01
N LEU A 214 -5.16 4.24 -9.06
CA LEU A 214 -6.54 4.59 -8.79
C LEU A 214 -6.74 5.26 -7.43
N LEU A 215 -7.70 6.18 -7.38
CA LEU A 215 -8.03 6.93 -6.18
C LEU A 215 -8.58 6.04 -5.08
N VAL A 216 -8.11 6.27 -3.86
CA VAL A 216 -8.74 5.83 -2.62
C VAL A 216 -9.11 7.07 -1.81
N SER A 217 -10.39 7.25 -1.53
CA SER A 217 -10.87 8.36 -0.73
C SER A 217 -10.66 8.09 0.76
N TYR A 218 -10.05 9.06 1.45
CA TYR A 218 -9.78 8.97 2.90
C TYR A 218 -10.65 9.90 3.72
N PHE A 219 -11.22 10.94 3.10
CA PHE A 219 -11.85 12.06 3.78
C PHE A 219 -13.25 12.34 3.23
N GLY A 220 -14.12 12.89 4.09
CA GLY A 220 -15.45 13.33 3.68
C GLY A 220 -16.44 12.19 3.43
N GLU A 221 -17.46 12.45 2.64
CA GLU A 221 -18.55 11.51 2.35
C GLU A 221 -18.13 10.33 1.48
N GLU A 222 -17.11 10.53 0.65
CA GLU A 222 -16.57 9.52 -0.25
C GLU A 222 -15.56 8.57 0.43
N ALA A 223 -15.24 8.79 1.71
CA ALA A 223 -14.19 8.04 2.39
C ALA A 223 -14.46 6.53 2.54
N LEU A 224 -15.68 6.07 2.25
CA LEU A 224 -16.06 4.65 2.18
C LEU A 224 -16.56 4.22 0.79
N ASN A 225 -16.39 5.05 -0.21
CA ASN A 225 -16.59 4.57 -1.57
C ASN A 225 -15.59 3.43 -1.83
N ASP A 226 -16.08 2.30 -2.32
CA ASP A 226 -15.25 1.14 -2.65
C ASP A 226 -14.37 1.38 -3.90
N GLY A 227 -14.67 2.40 -4.70
CA GLY A 227 -13.94 2.74 -5.92
C GLY A 227 -14.20 1.77 -7.09
N PHE A 228 -15.21 0.92 -6.98
CA PHE A 228 -15.48 -0.07 -8.03
C PHE A 228 -16.11 0.54 -9.28
N ASP A 229 -16.76 1.68 -9.19
CA ASP A 229 -17.25 2.38 -10.39
C ASP A 229 -16.07 2.96 -11.18
N GLU A 230 -15.09 3.56 -10.52
CA GLU A 230 -13.82 3.99 -11.14
C GLU A 230 -13.03 2.81 -11.71
N LEU A 231 -13.07 1.65 -11.03
CA LEU A 231 -12.43 0.44 -11.54
C LEU A 231 -13.11 -0.08 -12.82
N LYS A 232 -14.44 -0.02 -12.91
CA LYS A 232 -15.19 -0.39 -14.14
C LYS A 232 -14.87 0.56 -15.30
N GLU A 233 -14.81 1.87 -15.04
CA GLU A 233 -14.38 2.85 -16.04
C GLU A 233 -12.96 2.55 -16.53
N PHE A 234 -12.04 2.29 -15.61
CA PHE A 234 -10.67 1.91 -15.94
C PHE A 234 -10.61 0.60 -16.74
N ALA A 235 -11.39 -0.43 -16.37
CA ALA A 235 -11.43 -1.70 -17.08
C ALA A 235 -11.86 -1.55 -18.55
N ALA A 236 -12.76 -0.60 -18.82
CA ALA A 236 -13.17 -0.28 -20.20
C ALA A 236 -12.03 0.35 -21.03
N LEU A 237 -11.13 1.13 -20.39
CA LEU A 237 -9.97 1.73 -21.06
C LEU A 237 -8.92 0.71 -21.48
N LEU A 238 -8.93 -0.50 -20.92
CA LEU A 238 -8.03 -1.57 -21.31
C LEU A 238 -8.44 -2.26 -22.64
N ALA A 239 -9.66 -2.04 -23.12
CA ALA A 239 -10.19 -2.73 -24.30
C ALA A 239 -9.28 -2.67 -25.55
N PRO A 240 -8.62 -1.53 -25.91
CA PRO A 240 -7.74 -1.45 -27.07
C PRO A 240 -6.48 -2.32 -26.99
N ILE A 241 -6.01 -2.62 -25.77
CA ILE A 241 -4.76 -3.36 -25.52
C ILE A 241 -5.01 -4.83 -25.11
N ARG A 242 -6.27 -5.20 -24.80
CA ARG A 242 -6.64 -6.59 -24.50
C ARG A 242 -6.37 -7.51 -25.68
N GLY A 243 -5.80 -8.67 -25.38
CA GLY A 243 -5.43 -9.65 -26.39
C GLY A 243 -4.20 -9.27 -27.23
N LYS A 244 -3.68 -8.04 -27.11
CA LYS A 244 -2.44 -7.58 -27.71
C LYS A 244 -1.24 -7.91 -26.81
N TYR A 245 -1.44 -7.81 -25.49
CA TYR A 245 -0.43 -8.05 -24.46
C TYR A 245 -0.96 -8.96 -23.34
N GLU A 246 -0.04 -9.60 -22.62
CA GLU A 246 -0.27 -10.07 -21.28
C GLU A 246 -0.31 -8.83 -20.36
N ILE A 247 -1.49 -8.48 -19.83
CA ILE A 247 -1.67 -7.27 -19.04
C ILE A 247 -1.52 -7.59 -17.55
N THR A 248 -0.58 -6.93 -16.89
CA THR A 248 -0.37 -6.98 -15.44
C THR A 248 -0.71 -5.61 -14.85
N LEU A 249 -1.57 -5.57 -13.83
CA LEU A 249 -1.91 -4.35 -13.12
C LEU A 249 -1.25 -4.32 -11.74
N GLU A 250 -0.31 -3.38 -11.55
CA GLU A 250 0.37 -3.15 -10.29
C GLU A 250 -0.51 -2.27 -9.38
N MET A 251 -1.00 -2.84 -8.28
CA MET A 251 -1.84 -2.13 -7.32
C MET A 251 -1.45 -2.47 -5.88
N GLY A 252 -1.36 -1.44 -5.03
CA GLY A 252 -1.11 -1.61 -3.59
C GLY A 252 -2.23 -0.97 -2.77
N ARG A 253 -2.30 0.35 -2.75
CA ARG A 253 -3.27 1.14 -1.99
C ARG A 253 -4.72 0.74 -2.27
N PHE A 254 -5.08 0.63 -3.53
CA PHE A 254 -6.45 0.31 -3.94
C PHE A 254 -6.89 -1.08 -3.47
N ILE A 255 -5.97 -2.03 -3.38
CA ILE A 255 -6.24 -3.37 -2.83
C ILE A 255 -6.37 -3.34 -1.31
N ALA A 256 -5.41 -2.72 -0.61
CA ALA A 256 -5.21 -2.94 0.82
C ALA A 256 -5.90 -1.92 1.74
N ALA A 257 -6.23 -0.72 1.26
CA ALA A 257 -6.63 0.37 2.15
C ALA A 257 -7.86 0.03 3.01
N SER A 258 -8.94 -0.52 2.40
CA SER A 258 -10.22 -0.75 3.06
C SER A 258 -10.18 -1.85 4.12
N CYS A 259 -9.24 -2.78 4.06
CA CYS A 259 -9.16 -3.88 5.01
C CYS A 259 -8.64 -3.47 6.40
N GLY A 260 -8.05 -2.27 6.53
CA GLY A 260 -7.37 -1.86 7.76
C GLY A 260 -8.13 -0.86 8.60
N VAL A 261 -8.13 -1.10 9.90
CA VAL A 261 -8.61 -0.19 10.96
C VAL A 261 -7.50 0.02 11.97
N PHE A 262 -7.22 1.29 12.32
CA PHE A 262 -6.38 1.59 13.48
C PHE A 262 -7.27 1.92 14.67
N VAL A 263 -7.09 1.19 15.76
CA VAL A 263 -7.88 1.34 16.99
C VAL A 263 -7.02 2.01 18.04
N SER A 264 -7.50 3.15 18.56
CA SER A 264 -6.81 3.92 19.57
C SER A 264 -7.76 4.31 20.69
N SER A 265 -7.29 4.38 21.92
CA SER A 265 -8.11 4.80 23.07
C SER A 265 -7.79 6.22 23.50
N VAL A 266 -8.79 6.89 24.09
CA VAL A 266 -8.63 8.19 24.72
C VAL A 266 -7.84 8.03 26.00
N ALA A 267 -6.67 8.67 26.08
CA ALA A 267 -5.74 8.59 27.19
C ALA A 267 -5.83 9.80 28.13
N ASP A 268 -6.15 10.99 27.60
CA ASP A 268 -6.27 12.22 28.40
C ASP A 268 -7.18 13.24 27.69
N LEU A 269 -7.81 14.09 28.48
CA LEU A 269 -8.70 15.17 28.02
C LEU A 269 -8.35 16.46 28.73
N LYS A 270 -8.26 17.55 27.97
CA LYS A 270 -8.01 18.88 28.59
C LYS A 270 -8.54 20.02 27.74
N THR A 271 -8.84 21.12 28.38
CA THR A 271 -9.21 22.39 27.73
C THR A 271 -8.20 23.45 28.07
N ASN A 272 -7.54 24.02 27.08
CA ASN A 272 -6.60 25.11 27.24
C ASN A 272 -7.05 26.30 26.38
N LYS A 273 -7.24 27.48 26.96
CA LYS A 273 -7.65 28.70 26.25
C LYS A 273 -8.87 28.43 25.32
N GLU A 274 -9.91 27.82 25.88
CA GLU A 274 -11.15 27.48 25.19
C GLU A 274 -11.04 26.43 24.04
N GLN A 275 -9.85 25.86 23.82
CA GLN A 275 -9.64 24.78 22.88
C GLN A 275 -9.63 23.43 23.60
N ASN A 276 -10.48 22.51 23.15
CA ASN A 276 -10.53 21.15 23.67
C ASN A 276 -9.52 20.24 22.95
N TYR A 277 -8.76 19.48 23.73
CA TYR A 277 -7.76 18.52 23.28
C TYR A 277 -8.08 17.12 23.81
N CYS A 278 -8.21 16.17 22.91
CA CYS A 278 -8.34 14.75 23.21
C CYS A 278 -7.04 14.05 22.83
N ILE A 279 -6.33 13.54 23.81
CA ILE A 279 -5.07 12.83 23.61
C ILE A 279 -5.37 11.34 23.50
N ILE A 280 -4.92 10.70 22.43
CA ILE A 280 -5.06 9.26 22.22
C ILE A 280 -3.72 8.54 22.44
N ASP A 281 -3.77 7.24 22.70
CA ASP A 281 -2.58 6.41 22.88
C ASP A 281 -1.81 6.12 21.58
N GLY A 282 -2.44 6.35 20.42
CA GLY A 282 -1.81 6.40 19.08
C GLY A 282 -1.18 7.75 18.74
N GLY A 283 -1.00 8.04 17.46
CA GLY A 283 -0.47 9.31 16.96
C GLY A 283 -0.17 9.30 15.47
N ILE A 284 0.41 10.39 14.96
CA ILE A 284 0.84 10.51 13.56
C ILE A 284 1.94 9.51 13.16
N ASN A 285 2.59 8.90 14.13
CA ASN A 285 3.53 7.79 13.92
C ASN A 285 2.84 6.48 13.52
N HIS A 286 1.52 6.41 13.59
CA HIS A 286 0.74 5.21 13.29
C HIS A 286 -0.28 5.44 12.16
N ILE A 287 -0.71 6.67 11.95
CA ILE A 287 -1.76 7.01 10.97
C ILE A 287 -1.16 7.92 9.91
N ASN A 288 -1.09 7.42 8.68
CA ASN A 288 -0.65 8.19 7.53
C ASN A 288 -1.76 8.18 6.45
N TYR A 289 -2.48 9.30 6.33
CA TYR A 289 -3.48 9.50 5.30
C TYR A 289 -2.91 10.36 4.16
N TYR A 290 -2.81 9.79 2.98
CA TYR A 290 -2.38 10.54 1.82
C TYR A 290 -3.23 11.77 1.57
N GLY A 291 -2.58 12.92 1.44
CA GLY A 291 -3.25 14.20 1.21
C GLY A 291 -3.85 14.86 2.45
N GLN A 292 -3.58 14.37 3.68
CA GLN A 292 -3.85 15.11 4.90
C GLN A 292 -2.99 16.37 4.95
N THR A 293 -3.60 17.49 5.26
CA THR A 293 -2.93 18.78 5.33
C THR A 293 -3.25 19.44 6.66
N MET A 294 -2.23 19.69 7.48
CA MET A 294 -2.33 20.38 8.78
C MET A 294 -3.45 19.85 9.70
N ALA A 295 -3.80 18.57 9.60
CA ALA A 295 -4.89 17.92 10.31
C ALA A 295 -6.29 18.56 10.09
N MET A 296 -6.52 19.18 8.93
CA MET A 296 -7.77 19.90 8.65
C MET A 296 -8.86 19.01 8.04
N LYS A 297 -8.47 17.89 7.44
CA LYS A 297 -9.42 16.97 6.81
C LYS A 297 -9.83 15.89 7.81
N ILE A 298 -11.13 15.65 7.93
CA ILE A 298 -11.68 14.61 8.82
C ILE A 298 -11.63 13.28 8.09
N PRO A 299 -10.84 12.30 8.59
CA PRO A 299 -10.80 10.96 8.01
C PRO A 299 -12.06 10.18 8.34
N ALA A 300 -12.20 9.03 7.69
CA ALA A 300 -13.19 8.04 8.06
C ALA A 300 -12.92 7.53 9.48
N TYR A 301 -13.87 7.70 10.41
CA TYR A 301 -13.73 7.25 11.79
C TYR A 301 -15.07 6.85 12.42
N THR A 302 -15.01 6.06 13.48
CA THR A 302 -16.11 5.84 14.42
C THR A 302 -15.64 6.12 15.83
N TYR A 303 -16.44 6.84 16.59
CA TYR A 303 -16.20 7.09 18.01
C TYR A 303 -17.10 6.16 18.84
N VAL A 304 -16.50 5.37 19.72
CA VAL A 304 -17.17 4.37 20.53
C VAL A 304 -16.90 4.63 22.00
N LYS A 305 -17.94 4.72 22.80
CA LYS A 305 -17.83 4.85 24.26
C LYS A 305 -17.26 3.57 24.90
N ALA A 306 -16.68 3.69 26.08
CA ALA A 306 -16.13 2.55 26.82
C ALA A 306 -17.17 1.44 27.09
N ASP A 307 -18.46 1.80 27.17
CA ASP A 307 -19.58 0.84 27.31
C ASP A 307 -19.94 0.12 25.98
N GLY A 308 -19.32 0.54 24.85
CA GLY A 308 -19.56 0.01 23.54
C GLY A 308 -20.62 0.76 22.72
N SER A 309 -21.25 1.79 23.29
CA SER A 309 -22.22 2.61 22.53
C SER A 309 -21.52 3.50 21.50
N ILE A 310 -22.11 3.61 20.31
CA ILE A 310 -21.57 4.41 19.20
C ILE A 310 -22.18 5.81 19.29
N THR A 311 -21.34 6.83 19.49
CA THR A 311 -21.79 8.23 19.61
C THR A 311 -21.49 9.09 18.38
N ALA A 312 -20.50 8.69 17.57
CA ALA A 312 -20.26 9.29 16.27
C ALA A 312 -19.84 8.17 15.34
N GLY A 313 -20.73 7.83 14.45
CA GLY A 313 -20.49 6.78 13.46
C GLY A 313 -20.09 7.36 12.12
N PHE A 314 -19.90 6.47 11.20
CA PHE A 314 -19.54 6.73 9.82
C PHE A 314 -20.65 7.44 9.03
N ASP A 315 -21.91 7.27 9.45
CA ASP A 315 -23.06 7.87 8.81
C ASP A 315 -23.04 9.40 8.95
N MET A 316 -22.75 10.09 7.84
CA MET A 316 -22.70 11.55 7.78
C MET A 316 -24.06 12.19 8.05
N ALA A 317 -25.18 11.54 7.70
CA ALA A 317 -26.50 12.03 8.03
C ALA A 317 -26.76 11.97 9.54
N ALA A 318 -26.36 10.87 10.17
CA ALA A 318 -26.40 10.75 11.62
C ALA A 318 -25.50 11.79 12.31
N ARG A 319 -24.30 12.07 11.76
CA ARG A 319 -23.39 13.13 12.25
C ARG A 319 -24.01 14.51 12.13
N ARG A 320 -24.61 14.86 10.99
CA ARG A 320 -25.30 16.15 10.78
C ARG A 320 -26.43 16.32 11.80
N LYS A 321 -27.26 15.29 11.95
CA LYS A 321 -28.36 15.28 12.93
C LYS A 321 -27.84 15.44 14.35
N LEU A 322 -26.74 14.76 14.68
CA LEU A 322 -26.11 14.87 16.01
C LEU A 322 -25.54 16.27 16.26
N ALA A 323 -24.92 16.88 15.25
CA ALA A 323 -24.42 18.25 15.32
C ALA A 323 -25.54 19.29 15.47
N GLU A 324 -26.69 19.10 14.80
CA GLU A 324 -27.89 19.94 14.88
C GLU A 324 -28.53 19.91 16.28
N THR A 325 -28.38 18.80 17.02
CA THR A 325 -28.90 18.70 18.40
C THR A 325 -28.07 19.49 19.42
N GLY A 326 -26.92 20.07 19.03
CA GLY A 326 -25.98 20.72 19.93
C GLY A 326 -25.30 19.80 20.94
N ALA A 327 -25.46 18.49 20.77
CA ALA A 327 -24.87 17.49 21.69
C ALA A 327 -23.39 17.25 21.46
N THR A 328 -22.80 17.77 20.34
CA THR A 328 -21.38 17.59 20.02
C THR A 328 -20.56 18.80 20.40
N GLU A 329 -19.38 18.54 20.94
CA GLU A 329 -18.31 19.52 21.15
C GLU A 329 -17.21 19.30 20.11
N LYS A 330 -16.47 20.36 19.78
CA LYS A 330 -15.31 20.27 18.88
C LYS A 330 -14.06 19.92 19.69
N TRP A 331 -13.42 18.81 19.30
CA TRP A 331 -12.19 18.33 19.93
C TRP A 331 -11.07 18.22 18.91
N THR A 332 -9.87 18.68 19.28
CA THR A 332 -8.65 18.42 18.53
C THR A 332 -8.07 17.08 19.00
N ILE A 333 -8.02 16.11 18.11
CA ILE A 333 -7.49 14.78 18.40
C ILE A 333 -5.97 14.82 18.21
N CYS A 334 -5.24 14.64 19.29
CA CYS A 334 -3.79 14.63 19.34
C CYS A 334 -3.28 13.23 19.69
N GLY A 335 -2.12 12.90 19.18
CA GLY A 335 -1.45 11.66 19.54
C GLY A 335 -0.62 11.77 20.82
N SER A 336 0.14 10.73 21.08
CA SER A 336 0.95 10.56 22.30
C SER A 336 2.41 11.00 22.15
N LEU A 337 2.77 11.65 21.04
CA LEU A 337 4.13 12.13 20.82
C LEU A 337 4.32 13.54 21.43
N CYS A 338 5.46 13.78 22.05
CA CYS A 338 5.83 15.09 22.60
C CYS A 338 6.30 16.04 21.48
N THR A 339 5.39 16.36 20.56
CA THR A 339 5.57 17.35 19.50
C THR A 339 4.25 18.02 19.17
N VAL A 340 4.29 19.33 18.90
CA VAL A 340 3.11 20.11 18.49
C VAL A 340 2.49 19.66 17.19
N GLY A 341 3.25 18.93 16.37
CA GLY A 341 2.80 18.36 15.10
C GLY A 341 1.96 17.09 15.22
N ASP A 342 1.89 16.46 16.42
CA ASP A 342 1.12 15.23 16.62
C ASP A 342 -0.38 15.51 16.77
N VAL A 343 -0.98 15.96 15.68
CA VAL A 343 -2.40 16.25 15.56
C VAL A 343 -2.97 15.44 14.40
N ILE A 344 -3.91 14.54 14.73
CA ILE A 344 -4.57 13.67 13.74
C ILE A 344 -5.66 14.44 12.99
N VAL A 345 -6.52 15.13 13.74
CA VAL A 345 -7.61 15.94 13.19
C VAL A 345 -8.00 17.07 14.14
N LYS A 346 -8.25 18.24 13.56
CA LYS A 346 -8.74 19.41 14.31
C LYS A 346 -10.26 19.49 14.28
N ASN A 347 -10.82 19.96 15.40
CA ASN A 347 -12.26 20.26 15.51
C ASN A 347 -13.17 19.07 15.16
N LEU A 348 -12.79 17.85 15.54
CA LEU A 348 -13.64 16.68 15.38
C LEU A 348 -14.90 16.84 16.27
N PRO A 349 -16.11 16.73 15.72
CA PRO A 349 -17.33 16.74 16.54
C PRO A 349 -17.46 15.42 17.30
N VAL A 350 -17.45 15.48 18.61
CA VAL A 350 -17.56 14.31 19.50
C VAL A 350 -18.58 14.62 20.61
N VAL A 351 -19.32 13.60 21.04
CA VAL A 351 -20.26 13.67 22.15
C VAL A 351 -19.53 13.30 23.45
N LYS A 352 -19.29 14.28 24.31
CA LYS A 352 -18.73 14.14 25.67
C LYS A 352 -17.68 13.02 25.76
N PRO A 353 -16.48 13.22 25.22
CA PRO A 353 -15.45 12.19 25.27
C PRO A 353 -15.05 11.87 26.70
N GLU A 354 -14.70 10.61 26.96
CA GLU A 354 -14.24 10.11 28.26
C GLU A 354 -12.95 9.30 28.08
N ILE A 355 -12.13 9.25 29.11
CA ILE A 355 -10.93 8.41 29.11
C ILE A 355 -11.33 6.93 28.98
N GLY A 356 -10.67 6.22 28.07
CA GLY A 356 -10.98 4.83 27.75
C GLY A 356 -11.97 4.64 26.59
N ASP A 357 -12.58 5.73 26.10
CA ASP A 357 -13.35 5.66 24.83
C ASP A 357 -12.42 5.29 23.67
N LEU A 358 -12.97 4.71 22.60
CA LEU A 358 -12.22 4.28 21.44
C LEU A 358 -12.49 5.17 20.22
N ILE A 359 -11.45 5.39 19.42
CA ILE A 359 -11.56 5.95 18.08
C ILE A 359 -11.06 4.90 17.08
N LEU A 360 -11.93 4.53 16.17
CA LEU A 360 -11.65 3.61 15.08
C LEU A 360 -11.36 4.43 13.82
N PHE A 361 -10.14 4.40 13.31
CA PHE A 361 -9.74 5.08 12.07
C PHE A 361 -9.71 4.07 10.92
N TYR A 362 -10.45 4.32 9.85
CA TYR A 362 -10.61 3.40 8.72
C TYR A 362 -9.66 3.70 7.56
N ASN A 363 -9.65 2.80 6.57
CA ASN A 363 -8.78 2.87 5.38
C ASN A 363 -7.28 2.92 5.72
N ILE A 364 -6.89 2.23 6.79
CA ILE A 364 -5.52 2.17 7.31
C ILE A 364 -4.73 0.98 6.76
N GLY A 365 -5.35 0.12 5.97
CA GLY A 365 -4.72 -1.10 5.46
C GLY A 365 -3.52 -0.89 4.54
N ALA A 366 -3.32 0.34 4.02
CA ALA A 366 -2.21 0.65 3.13
C ALA A 366 -1.34 1.80 3.67
N TYR A 367 -0.02 1.59 3.68
CA TYR A 367 1.05 2.52 4.02
C TYR A 367 1.12 2.95 5.50
N SER A 368 0.03 3.14 6.23
CA SER A 368 0.08 3.58 7.62
C SER A 368 0.96 2.69 8.51
N VAL A 369 0.97 1.38 8.27
CA VAL A 369 1.80 0.43 9.02
C VAL A 369 3.28 0.45 8.62
N THR A 370 3.65 1.08 7.52
CA THR A 370 5.02 1.08 6.96
C THR A 370 5.66 2.46 6.88
N GLU A 371 4.90 3.52 6.69
CA GLU A 371 5.43 4.88 6.48
C GLU A 371 5.45 5.74 7.74
N GLY A 372 5.19 5.18 8.93
CA GLY A 372 5.18 5.91 10.19
C GLY A 372 6.59 6.31 10.67
N ILE A 373 6.67 7.35 11.51
CA ILE A 373 7.91 7.79 12.17
C ILE A 373 8.17 6.97 13.44
N TYR A 374 8.30 5.65 13.29
CA TYR A 374 8.26 4.67 14.38
C TYR A 374 9.34 4.83 15.46
N LEU A 375 10.51 5.39 15.11
CA LEU A 375 11.62 5.52 16.05
C LEU A 375 11.57 6.79 16.88
N PHE A 376 10.74 7.79 16.53
CA PHE A 376 10.66 9.04 17.27
C PHE A 376 10.17 8.79 18.69
N LEU A 377 10.91 9.33 19.67
CA LEU A 377 10.70 9.15 21.11
C LEU A 377 10.79 7.70 21.61
N SER A 378 11.31 6.78 20.81
CA SER A 378 11.39 5.35 21.17
C SER A 378 10.07 4.77 21.67
N ARG A 379 8.93 5.21 21.08
CA ARG A 379 7.60 4.67 21.40
C ARG A 379 7.51 3.23 20.94
N ARG A 380 6.79 2.42 21.70
CA ARG A 380 6.52 1.03 21.28
C ARG A 380 5.74 1.00 19.99
N MET A 381 6.11 0.11 19.08
CA MET A 381 5.31 -0.17 17.90
C MET A 381 4.04 -0.91 18.31
N PRO A 382 2.86 -0.53 17.77
CA PRO A 382 1.60 -1.13 18.15
C PRO A 382 1.49 -2.58 17.69
N LYS A 383 0.59 -3.32 18.35
CA LYS A 383 0.22 -4.67 17.95
C LYS A 383 -0.43 -4.64 16.57
N ILE A 384 -0.20 -5.70 15.79
CA ILE A 384 -0.86 -5.97 14.52
C ILE A 384 -1.66 -7.25 14.67
N VAL A 385 -2.96 -7.14 14.49
CA VAL A 385 -3.91 -8.24 14.54
C VAL A 385 -4.56 -8.40 13.17
N ALA A 386 -4.58 -9.60 12.66
CA ALA A 386 -5.38 -9.96 11.49
C ALA A 386 -6.59 -10.77 11.94
N TYR A 387 -7.71 -10.59 11.27
CA TYR A 387 -8.95 -11.33 11.58
C TYR A 387 -9.58 -11.87 10.30
N SER A 388 -10.02 -13.11 10.37
CA SER A 388 -10.96 -13.70 9.42
C SER A 388 -12.02 -14.51 10.15
N LYS A 389 -13.17 -14.74 9.52
CA LYS A 389 -14.22 -15.62 10.05
C LYS A 389 -13.71 -17.04 10.25
N LYS A 390 -12.78 -17.48 9.39
CA LYS A 390 -12.19 -18.82 9.39
C LYS A 390 -11.17 -18.98 10.52
N GLU A 391 -10.18 -18.09 10.61
CA GLU A 391 -9.02 -18.26 11.49
C GLU A 391 -9.16 -17.50 12.81
N LYS A 392 -10.20 -16.64 12.91
CA LYS A 392 -10.41 -15.74 14.03
C LYS A 392 -9.31 -14.69 14.11
N ALA A 393 -8.95 -14.21 15.30
CA ALA A 393 -7.90 -13.24 15.49
C ALA A 393 -6.53 -13.92 15.58
N VAL A 394 -5.59 -13.44 14.77
CA VAL A 394 -4.19 -13.88 14.79
C VAL A 394 -3.31 -12.65 15.01
N VAL A 395 -2.41 -12.72 15.98
CA VAL A 395 -1.42 -11.66 16.21
C VAL A 395 -0.26 -11.83 15.23
N TYR A 396 -0.17 -10.96 14.22
CA TYR A 396 0.91 -10.97 13.24
C TYR A 396 2.20 -10.37 13.79
N ARG A 397 2.08 -9.35 14.63
CA ARG A 397 3.19 -8.77 15.37
C ARG A 397 2.69 -8.28 16.73
N ASP A 398 3.32 -8.73 17.80
CA ASP A 398 3.06 -8.18 19.13
C ASP A 398 3.68 -6.79 19.30
N VAL A 399 3.37 -6.13 20.40
CA VAL A 399 3.97 -4.85 20.75
C VAL A 399 5.49 -4.97 20.75
N LEU A 400 6.14 -4.13 19.95
CA LEU A 400 7.59 -4.16 19.80
C LEU A 400 8.23 -2.93 20.45
N ALA A 401 9.15 -3.15 21.38
CA ALA A 401 9.96 -2.09 21.95
C ALA A 401 10.96 -1.55 20.92
N SER A 402 11.00 -0.24 20.71
CA SER A 402 11.90 0.39 19.73
C SER A 402 13.17 0.97 20.34
N ASP A 403 13.29 0.98 21.66
CA ASP A 403 14.48 1.45 22.38
C ASP A 403 15.75 0.66 22.02
N THR A 404 15.62 -0.66 21.79
CA THR A 404 16.74 -1.52 21.43
C THR A 404 17.33 -1.20 20.04
N ILE A 405 16.50 -0.79 19.09
CA ILE A 405 16.93 -0.40 17.74
C ILE A 405 17.22 1.11 17.64
N ASN A 406 16.85 1.89 18.63
CA ASN A 406 17.02 3.34 18.69
C ASN A 406 18.04 3.79 19.74
N SER A 407 18.91 2.90 20.16
CA SER A 407 19.97 3.18 21.14
C SER A 407 21.26 2.43 20.77
N ARG A 408 22.35 2.84 21.42
CA ARG A 408 23.64 2.16 21.24
C ARG A 408 23.51 0.70 21.67
N MET A 409 23.74 -0.22 20.74
CA MET A 409 23.92 -1.61 21.08
C MET A 409 25.18 -1.73 21.95
N SER A 410 25.04 -2.09 23.22
CA SER A 410 26.16 -2.52 24.03
C SER A 410 26.64 -3.86 23.44
N LEU A 411 27.79 -3.84 22.77
CA LEU A 411 28.50 -5.08 22.47
C LEU A 411 28.80 -5.75 23.82
N VAL A 412 28.02 -6.76 24.17
CA VAL A 412 28.40 -7.64 25.26
C VAL A 412 29.73 -8.27 24.80
N ARG A 413 30.84 -7.74 25.32
CA ARG A 413 32.12 -8.42 25.18
C ARG A 413 31.95 -9.79 25.87
N LYS A 414 31.84 -10.84 25.09
CA LYS A 414 31.98 -12.22 25.57
C LYS A 414 33.41 -12.44 26.03
#